data_45b79aa4793c94d5b2318d782d827857
#
_entry.id   45b79aa4793c94d5b2318d782d827857
#
_cell.length_a   1.000
_cell.length_b   1.000
_cell.length_c   1.000
_cell.angle_alpha   90.00
_cell.angle_beta   90.00
_cell.angle_gamma   90.00
#
_symmetry.space_group_name_H-M   'P 1'
#
loop_
_entity.id
_entity.type
_entity.pdbx_description
1 polymer ?
#
loop_
_entity_poly.entity_id
_entity_poly.type
_entity_poly.pdbx_seq_one_letter_code
_entity_poly.pdbx_strand_id
1 'polypeptide(L)'
;MEVYQGKAEFLALCFAKENRSTADALIARLHEKRLRVWSSDRGCNVKKKDDAARFAESRTVLILISKEWLESESCIMQVRAAAEQDKALVLLFLEGADLMGKDDIRLLLSRSVRMIDYNPADDAECMEELLGLDCVRDCAMAEGEAPDLKKTGIWDFLNREL
;
A
#
# COMPACT_ATOMS: atom_id res chain seq x y z
N MET A 1 7.02 -9.87 -6.43
CA MET A 1 6.71 -8.95 -5.31
C MET A 1 7.09 -9.60 -4.00
N GLU A 2 7.96 -8.98 -3.25
CA GLU A 2 8.33 -9.47 -1.92
C GLU A 2 7.65 -8.61 -0.87
N VAL A 3 6.93 -9.24 0.06
CA VAL A 3 6.14 -8.53 1.06
C VAL A 3 6.45 -9.04 2.46
N TYR A 4 6.27 -8.17 3.45
CA TYR A 4 6.49 -8.49 4.86
C TYR A 4 5.44 -9.50 5.35
N GLN A 5 5.87 -10.53 6.07
CA GLN A 5 5.00 -11.59 6.58
C GLN A 5 5.01 -11.71 8.10
N GLY A 6 5.80 -10.90 8.77
CA GLY A 6 5.94 -10.96 10.22
C GLY A 6 4.73 -10.40 10.98
N LYS A 7 4.88 -10.34 12.31
CA LYS A 7 3.81 -9.93 13.23
C LYS A 7 3.97 -8.51 13.77
N ALA A 8 5.07 -7.84 13.45
CA ALA A 8 5.27 -6.45 13.86
C ALA A 8 4.39 -5.52 13.03
N GLU A 9 4.23 -4.28 13.48
CA GLU A 9 3.44 -3.29 12.75
C GLU A 9 3.97 -3.08 11.34
N PHE A 10 3.08 -2.98 10.38
CA PHE A 10 3.45 -2.87 8.97
C PHE A 10 2.49 -1.95 8.20
N LEU A 11 2.99 -1.46 7.07
CA LEU A 11 2.21 -0.72 6.09
C LEU A 11 1.53 -1.71 5.14
N ALA A 12 0.26 -1.51 4.86
CA ALA A 12 -0.41 -2.21 3.76
C ALA A 12 -0.50 -1.27 2.57
N LEU A 13 -0.09 -1.73 1.40
CA LEU A 13 -0.21 -0.96 0.16
C LEU A 13 -1.46 -1.40 -0.59
N CYS A 14 -2.33 -0.44 -0.89
CA CYS A 14 -3.53 -0.63 -1.70
C CYS A 14 -3.28 -0.03 -3.08
N PHE A 15 -3.44 -0.83 -4.14
CA PHE A 15 -3.22 -0.38 -5.52
C PHE A 15 -4.17 -1.08 -6.48
N ALA A 16 -4.46 -0.45 -7.62
CA ALA A 16 -5.22 -1.08 -8.69
C ALA A 16 -4.33 -2.09 -9.42
N LYS A 17 -4.88 -3.23 -9.80
CA LYS A 17 -4.13 -4.34 -10.44
C LYS A 17 -3.32 -3.89 -11.65
N GLU A 18 -3.80 -2.91 -12.40
CA GLU A 18 -3.11 -2.34 -13.56
C GLU A 18 -1.80 -1.65 -13.18
N ASN A 19 -1.65 -1.25 -11.92
CA ASN A 19 -0.46 -0.56 -11.42
C ASN A 19 0.50 -1.49 -10.68
N ARG A 20 0.41 -2.78 -10.88
CA ARG A 20 1.24 -3.76 -10.17
C ARG A 20 2.75 -3.49 -10.31
N SER A 21 3.19 -3.16 -11.50
CA SER A 21 4.61 -2.87 -11.76
C SER A 21 5.10 -1.68 -10.92
N THR A 22 4.30 -0.62 -10.88
CA THR A 22 4.60 0.56 -10.06
C THR A 22 4.58 0.21 -8.56
N ALA A 23 3.59 -0.57 -8.14
CA ALA A 23 3.47 -1.00 -6.76
C ALA A 23 4.66 -1.87 -6.32
N ASP A 24 5.10 -2.79 -7.17
CA ASP A 24 6.24 -3.65 -6.89
C ASP A 24 7.52 -2.82 -6.69
N ALA A 25 7.76 -1.87 -7.57
CA ALA A 25 8.91 -0.97 -7.45
C ALA A 25 8.83 -0.11 -6.17
N LEU A 26 7.65 0.38 -5.84
CA LEU A 26 7.43 1.15 -4.61
C LEU A 26 7.71 0.31 -3.36
N ILE A 27 7.22 -0.92 -3.31
CA ILE A 27 7.46 -1.83 -2.18
C ILE A 27 8.95 -2.08 -1.99
N ALA A 28 9.67 -2.36 -3.08
CA ALA A 28 11.12 -2.56 -3.03
C ALA A 28 11.82 -1.33 -2.47
N ARG A 29 11.40 -0.14 -2.91
CA ARG A 29 11.95 1.14 -2.43
C ARG A 29 11.70 1.36 -0.95
N LEU A 30 10.50 1.04 -0.48
CA LEU A 30 10.15 1.16 0.94
C LEU A 30 10.92 0.17 1.81
N HIS A 31 11.16 -1.04 1.32
CA HIS A 31 12.01 -2.02 2.00
C HIS A 31 13.45 -1.55 2.12
N GLU A 32 13.98 -0.86 1.10
CA GLU A 32 15.30 -0.24 1.17
C GLU A 32 15.37 0.79 2.30
N LYS A 33 14.25 1.47 2.57
CA LYS A 33 14.11 2.43 3.66
C LYS A 33 13.81 1.76 5.01
N ARG A 34 13.91 0.43 5.08
CA ARG A 34 13.71 -0.34 6.31
C ARG A 34 12.28 -0.26 6.85
N LEU A 35 11.30 -0.11 5.98
CA LEU A 35 9.88 -0.15 6.34
C LEU A 35 9.32 -1.55 6.08
N ARG A 36 8.43 -2.01 6.95
CA ARG A 36 7.70 -3.27 6.76
C ARG A 36 6.48 -2.99 5.90
N VAL A 37 6.41 -3.62 4.74
CA VAL A 37 5.32 -3.38 3.78
C VAL A 37 4.73 -4.70 3.31
N TRP A 38 3.43 -4.78 3.35
CA TRP A 38 2.67 -5.91 2.81
C TRP A 38 1.68 -5.41 1.76
N SER A 39 1.40 -6.23 0.78
CA SER A 39 0.32 -6.02 -0.19
C SER A 39 -0.14 -7.34 -0.75
N SER A 40 -1.42 -7.39 -1.18
CA SER A 40 -1.90 -8.47 -2.01
C SER A 40 -1.20 -8.37 -3.38
N ASP A 41 -0.83 -9.50 -3.97
CA ASP A 41 -0.20 -9.52 -5.29
C ASP A 41 -1.15 -9.13 -6.42
N ARG A 42 -2.44 -9.11 -6.15
CA ARG A 42 -3.49 -8.71 -7.10
C ARG A 42 -4.06 -7.32 -6.81
N GLY A 43 -3.38 -6.55 -5.99
CA GLY A 43 -3.85 -5.23 -5.60
C GLY A 43 -5.04 -5.29 -4.65
N CYS A 44 -6.05 -4.47 -4.87
CA CYS A 44 -7.23 -4.35 -4.00
C CYS A 44 -8.21 -5.52 -4.14
N ASN A 45 -7.74 -6.74 -4.33
CA ASN A 45 -8.61 -7.90 -4.44
C ASN A 45 -8.92 -8.48 -3.07
N VAL A 46 -10.00 -7.99 -2.43
CA VAL A 46 -10.43 -8.42 -1.09
C VAL A 46 -11.18 -9.75 -1.08
N LYS A 47 -11.30 -10.43 -2.22
CA LYS A 47 -12.02 -11.70 -2.30
C LYS A 47 -11.26 -12.86 -1.66
N LYS A 48 -9.94 -12.74 -1.53
CA LYS A 48 -9.15 -13.73 -0.80
C LYS A 48 -9.26 -13.48 0.70
N LYS A 49 -9.78 -14.45 1.42
CA LYS A 49 -10.00 -14.38 2.86
C LYS A 49 -8.72 -14.09 3.63
N ASP A 50 -7.61 -14.72 3.25
CA ASP A 50 -6.32 -14.54 3.90
C ASP A 50 -5.77 -13.12 3.68
N ASP A 51 -5.94 -12.58 2.49
CA ASP A 51 -5.51 -11.22 2.16
C ASP A 51 -6.33 -10.19 2.94
N ALA A 52 -7.63 -10.39 3.07
CA ALA A 52 -8.49 -9.51 3.86
C ALA A 52 -8.09 -9.51 5.33
N ALA A 53 -7.78 -10.69 5.89
CA ALA A 53 -7.33 -10.82 7.27
C ALA A 53 -5.98 -10.13 7.49
N ARG A 54 -5.06 -10.30 6.57
CA ARG A 54 -3.73 -9.67 6.64
C ARG A 54 -3.84 -8.15 6.54
N PHE A 55 -4.64 -7.66 5.60
CA PHE A 55 -4.90 -6.23 5.46
C PHE A 55 -5.46 -5.63 6.76
N ALA A 56 -6.37 -6.34 7.42
CA ALA A 56 -6.96 -5.88 8.68
C ALA A 56 -5.94 -5.75 9.81
N GLU A 57 -4.82 -6.47 9.76
CA GLU A 57 -3.76 -6.40 10.76
C GLU A 57 -2.83 -5.20 10.56
N SER A 58 -2.91 -4.50 9.42
CA SER A 58 -1.99 -3.39 9.11
C SER A 58 -2.17 -2.22 10.07
N ARG A 59 -1.06 -1.52 10.36
CA ARG A 59 -1.07 -0.30 11.17
C ARG A 59 -1.52 0.90 10.37
N THR A 60 -1.01 1.02 9.15
CA THR A 60 -1.21 2.16 8.26
C THR A 60 -1.45 1.65 6.86
N VAL A 61 -2.31 2.31 6.12
CA VAL A 61 -2.59 1.96 4.72
C VAL A 61 -2.04 3.04 3.81
N LEU A 62 -1.11 2.65 2.94
CA LEU A 62 -0.67 3.47 1.81
C LEU A 62 -1.58 3.19 0.63
N ILE A 63 -2.07 4.23 0.01
CA ILE A 63 -2.98 4.10 -1.12
C ILE A 63 -2.34 4.74 -2.35
N LEU A 64 -2.06 3.92 -3.36
CA LEU A 64 -1.51 4.39 -4.63
C LEU A 64 -2.67 4.84 -5.51
N ILE A 65 -2.95 6.13 -5.50
CA ILE A 65 -4.07 6.71 -6.24
C ILE A 65 -3.64 6.91 -7.69
N SER A 66 -4.25 6.14 -8.56
CA SER A 66 -4.07 6.23 -10.01
C SER A 66 -5.41 6.46 -10.67
N LYS A 67 -5.38 6.72 -11.96
CA LYS A 67 -6.59 6.78 -12.77
C LYS A 67 -7.39 5.47 -12.63
N GLU A 68 -6.70 4.34 -12.69
CA GLU A 68 -7.32 3.01 -12.58
C GLU A 68 -7.87 2.75 -11.18
N TRP A 69 -7.16 3.22 -10.14
CA TRP A 69 -7.64 3.09 -8.77
C TRP A 69 -8.99 3.79 -8.59
N LEU A 70 -9.14 4.99 -9.17
CA LEU A 70 -10.37 5.80 -9.07
C LEU A 70 -11.56 5.14 -9.74
N GLU A 71 -11.33 4.20 -10.66
CA GLU A 71 -12.39 3.45 -11.35
C GLU A 71 -12.63 2.06 -10.73
N SER A 72 -11.90 1.69 -9.67
CA SER A 72 -11.97 0.37 -9.07
C SER A 72 -12.85 0.35 -7.83
N GLU A 73 -14.01 -0.28 -7.91
CA GLU A 73 -14.91 -0.46 -6.76
C GLU A 73 -14.22 -1.26 -5.65
N SER A 74 -13.46 -2.29 -6.00
CA SER A 74 -12.74 -3.11 -5.01
C SER A 74 -11.74 -2.29 -4.21
N CYS A 75 -11.01 -1.41 -4.89
CA CYS A 75 -10.06 -0.52 -4.22
C CYS A 75 -10.75 0.46 -3.29
N ILE A 76 -11.84 1.07 -3.77
CA ILE A 76 -12.60 2.03 -2.97
C ILE A 76 -13.21 1.36 -1.74
N MET A 77 -13.77 0.17 -1.90
CA MET A 77 -14.33 -0.60 -0.79
C MET A 77 -13.28 -0.98 0.26
N GLN A 78 -12.08 -1.36 -0.18
CA GLN A 78 -10.98 -1.70 0.72
C GLN A 78 -10.58 -0.51 1.58
N VAL A 79 -10.46 0.66 0.97
CA VAL A 79 -10.11 1.89 1.69
C VAL A 79 -11.23 2.32 2.62
N ARG A 80 -12.49 2.17 2.19
CA ARG A 80 -13.64 2.47 3.04
C ARG A 80 -13.63 1.60 4.30
N ALA A 81 -13.34 0.31 4.16
CA ALA A 81 -13.21 -0.60 5.30
C ALA A 81 -12.08 -0.16 6.23
N ALA A 82 -10.93 0.25 5.69
CA ALA A 82 -9.81 0.75 6.48
C ALA A 82 -10.20 2.01 7.26
N ALA A 83 -10.93 2.94 6.62
CA ALA A 83 -11.39 4.16 7.27
C ALA A 83 -12.37 3.85 8.41
N GLU A 84 -13.25 2.89 8.24
CA GLU A 84 -14.19 2.44 9.28
C GLU A 84 -13.46 1.81 10.47
N GLN A 85 -12.30 1.23 10.26
CA GLN A 85 -11.44 0.67 11.30
C GLN A 85 -10.49 1.70 11.92
N ASP A 86 -10.66 2.97 11.57
CA ASP A 86 -9.83 4.09 12.04
C ASP A 86 -8.33 3.91 11.76
N LYS A 87 -7.98 3.22 10.67
CA LYS A 87 -6.59 3.09 10.26
C LYS A 87 -6.07 4.42 9.70
N ALA A 88 -4.79 4.69 9.93
CA ALA A 88 -4.14 5.83 9.31
C ALA A 88 -4.04 5.60 7.80
N LEU A 89 -4.50 6.57 7.01
CA LEU A 89 -4.48 6.51 5.55
C LEU A 89 -3.48 7.53 5.01
N VAL A 90 -2.58 7.10 4.16
CA VAL A 90 -1.62 7.98 3.49
C VAL A 90 -1.78 7.79 1.99
N LEU A 91 -2.02 8.88 1.27
CA LEU A 91 -2.30 8.84 -0.15
C LEU A 91 -1.07 9.22 -0.96
N LEU A 92 -0.75 8.39 -1.95
CA LEU A 92 0.30 8.65 -2.93
C LEU A 92 -0.36 8.83 -4.29
N PHE A 93 -0.33 10.06 -4.81
CA PHE A 93 -0.99 10.40 -6.08
C PHE A 93 -0.03 10.25 -7.25
N LEU A 94 -0.39 9.36 -8.18
CA LEU A 94 0.29 9.26 -9.46
C LEU A 94 -0.22 10.32 -10.42
N GLU A 95 0.60 10.69 -11.40
CA GLU A 95 0.19 11.57 -12.48
C GLU A 95 -1.02 11.00 -13.21
N GLY A 96 -1.96 11.88 -13.56
CA GLY A 96 -3.19 11.49 -14.26
C GLY A 96 -4.36 11.13 -13.35
N ALA A 97 -4.15 11.04 -12.04
CA ALA A 97 -5.25 10.84 -11.10
C ALA A 97 -6.02 12.16 -10.93
N ASP A 98 -7.31 12.16 -11.27
CA ASP A 98 -8.16 13.34 -11.24
C ASP A 98 -9.42 13.07 -10.43
N LEU A 99 -9.62 13.83 -9.36
CA LEU A 99 -10.78 13.70 -8.47
C LEU A 99 -11.99 14.52 -8.90
N MET A 100 -11.90 15.22 -10.02
CA MET A 100 -13.00 16.04 -10.52
C MET A 100 -14.24 15.17 -10.79
N GLY A 101 -15.39 15.59 -10.26
CA GLY A 101 -16.64 14.84 -10.42
C GLY A 101 -16.75 13.60 -9.53
N LYS A 102 -15.82 13.38 -8.62
CA LYS A 102 -15.79 12.21 -7.73
C LYS A 102 -15.93 12.62 -6.26
N ASP A 103 -17.04 13.27 -5.93
CA ASP A 103 -17.28 13.86 -4.61
C ASP A 103 -17.27 12.83 -3.48
N ASP A 104 -17.86 11.66 -3.69
CA ASP A 104 -17.90 10.59 -2.69
C ASP A 104 -16.50 10.08 -2.36
N ILE A 105 -15.66 9.93 -3.38
CA ILE A 105 -14.27 9.51 -3.19
C ILE A 105 -13.47 10.59 -2.48
N ARG A 106 -13.66 11.85 -2.85
CA ARG A 106 -13.03 12.99 -2.18
C ARG A 106 -13.34 12.99 -0.70
N LEU A 107 -14.60 12.77 -0.35
CA LEU A 107 -15.02 12.75 1.05
C LEU A 107 -14.32 11.62 1.82
N LEU A 108 -14.23 10.43 1.20
CA LEU A 108 -13.51 9.30 1.78
C LEU A 108 -12.03 9.62 1.99
N LEU A 109 -11.39 10.18 0.97
CA LEU A 109 -9.97 10.48 1.00
C LEU A 109 -9.63 11.68 1.91
N SER A 110 -10.62 12.51 2.27
CA SER A 110 -10.42 13.61 3.19
C SER A 110 -10.04 13.15 4.61
N ARG A 111 -10.27 11.88 4.92
CA ARG A 111 -9.87 11.27 6.21
C ARG A 111 -8.39 10.91 6.27
N SER A 112 -7.65 11.09 5.19
CA SER A 112 -6.23 10.73 5.17
C SER A 112 -5.40 11.64 6.07
N VAL A 113 -4.31 11.06 6.60
CA VAL A 113 -3.32 11.79 7.41
C VAL A 113 -2.52 12.74 6.51
N ARG A 114 -2.21 12.31 5.30
CA ARG A 114 -1.35 13.05 4.37
C ARG A 114 -1.66 12.66 2.93
N MET A 115 -1.57 13.63 2.03
CA MET A 115 -1.63 13.44 0.59
C MET A 115 -0.28 13.86 0.00
N ILE A 116 0.36 12.96 -0.75
CA ILE A 116 1.70 13.16 -1.28
C ILE A 116 1.70 12.85 -2.78
N ASP A 117 2.26 13.74 -3.58
CA ASP A 117 2.48 13.46 -5.00
C ASP A 117 3.62 12.44 -5.12
N TYR A 118 3.40 11.41 -5.92
CA TYR A 118 4.38 10.35 -6.12
C TYR A 118 4.74 10.22 -7.59
N ASN A 119 6.03 10.44 -7.88
CA ASN A 119 6.60 10.21 -9.19
C ASN A 119 7.65 9.09 -9.06
N PRO A 120 7.41 7.89 -9.64
CA PRO A 120 8.35 6.79 -9.52
C PRO A 120 9.75 7.09 -10.05
N ALA A 121 9.87 8.03 -11.00
CA ALA A 121 11.16 8.40 -11.57
C ALA A 121 11.92 9.41 -10.70
N ASP A 122 11.25 10.07 -9.77
CA ASP A 122 11.84 11.09 -8.89
C ASP A 122 11.09 11.09 -7.57
N ASP A 123 11.43 10.16 -6.70
CA ASP A 123 10.68 9.86 -5.47
C ASP A 123 11.31 10.42 -4.19
N ALA A 124 12.40 11.18 -4.28
CA ALA A 124 13.15 11.60 -3.10
C ALA A 124 12.30 12.40 -2.11
N GLU A 125 11.54 13.38 -2.58
CA GLU A 125 10.66 14.18 -1.72
C GLU A 125 9.54 13.33 -1.11
N CYS A 126 8.97 12.43 -1.90
CA CYS A 126 7.93 11.53 -1.42
C CYS A 126 8.45 10.65 -0.28
N MET A 127 9.64 10.07 -0.44
CA MET A 127 10.25 9.25 0.61
C MET A 127 10.53 10.06 1.88
N GLU A 128 11.01 11.29 1.72
CA GLU A 128 11.26 12.18 2.85
C GLU A 128 9.97 12.50 3.61
N GLU A 129 8.89 12.84 2.89
CA GLU A 129 7.59 13.10 3.51
C GLU A 129 7.03 11.86 4.21
N LEU A 130 7.13 10.68 3.61
CA LEU A 130 6.68 9.43 4.22
C LEU A 130 7.42 9.15 5.52
N LEU A 131 8.74 9.26 5.51
CA LEU A 131 9.57 8.97 6.68
C LEU A 131 9.40 10.03 7.78
N GLY A 132 8.78 11.16 7.47
CA GLY A 132 8.42 12.18 8.45
C GLY A 132 7.13 11.89 9.21
N LEU A 133 6.33 10.93 8.78
CA LEU A 133 5.03 10.61 9.41
C LEU A 133 5.19 9.56 10.50
N ASP A 134 4.62 9.81 11.68
CA ASP A 134 4.67 8.88 12.81
C ASP A 134 4.07 7.53 12.46
N CYS A 135 2.92 7.53 11.78
CA CYS A 135 2.24 6.29 11.40
C CYS A 135 3.04 5.44 10.41
N VAL A 136 3.96 6.05 9.68
CA VAL A 136 4.88 5.33 8.78
C VAL A 136 6.10 4.84 9.57
N ARG A 137 6.68 5.68 10.42
CA ARG A 137 7.82 5.30 11.25
C ARG A 137 7.51 4.17 12.22
N ASP A 138 6.27 4.07 12.68
CA ASP A 138 5.81 2.95 13.52
C ASP A 138 5.99 1.60 12.83
N CYS A 139 6.07 1.59 11.50
CA CYS A 139 6.26 0.40 10.69
C CYS A 139 7.72 0.16 10.29
N ALA A 140 8.66 0.92 10.87
CA ALA A 140 10.08 0.76 10.58
C ALA A 140 10.65 -0.47 11.27
N MET A 141 11.53 -1.18 10.56
CA MET A 141 12.25 -2.31 11.11
C MET A 141 13.16 -1.85 12.24
N ALA A 142 13.23 -2.62 13.32
CA ALA A 142 14.13 -2.34 14.42
C ALA A 142 15.58 -2.51 13.96
N GLU A 143 16.52 -1.85 14.66
CA GLU A 143 17.94 -2.02 14.38
C GLU A 143 18.31 -3.49 14.54
N GLY A 144 18.99 -4.05 13.52
CA GLY A 144 19.37 -5.47 13.51
C GLY A 144 18.25 -6.44 13.14
N GLU A 145 17.03 -5.94 12.90
CA GLU A 145 15.92 -6.80 12.47
C GLU A 145 16.19 -7.34 11.05
N ALA A 146 16.11 -8.66 10.89
CA ALA A 146 16.20 -9.27 9.57
C ALA A 146 14.85 -9.11 8.86
N PRO A 147 14.84 -8.73 7.56
CA PRO A 147 13.59 -8.64 6.82
C PRO A 147 12.89 -9.99 6.73
N ASP A 148 11.62 -10.03 7.15
CA ASP A 148 10.77 -11.23 7.05
C ASP A 148 9.91 -11.09 5.80
N LEU A 149 10.54 -11.27 4.63
CA LEU A 149 9.92 -11.06 3.34
C LEU A 149 9.64 -12.39 2.66
N LYS A 150 8.48 -12.45 2.01
CA LYS A 150 8.07 -13.60 1.21
C LYS A 150 7.64 -13.13 -0.17
N LYS A 151 8.06 -13.86 -1.19
CA LYS A 151 7.59 -13.64 -2.56
C LYS A 151 6.14 -14.05 -2.67
N THR A 152 5.35 -13.20 -3.33
CA THR A 152 3.95 -13.48 -3.64
C THR A 152 3.74 -13.45 -5.14
N GLY A 153 2.68 -14.12 -5.59
CA GLY A 153 2.30 -14.12 -6.97
C GLY A 153 2.34 -15.51 -7.59
N ILE A 154 1.96 -15.58 -8.86
CA ILE A 154 1.83 -16.85 -9.59
C ILE A 154 3.17 -17.58 -9.73
N TRP A 155 4.25 -16.83 -9.86
CA TRP A 155 5.59 -17.42 -9.98
C TRP A 155 6.02 -18.14 -8.71
N ASP A 156 5.68 -17.60 -7.55
CA ASP A 156 5.96 -18.23 -6.27
C ASP A 156 5.18 -19.54 -6.15
N PHE A 157 3.91 -19.55 -6.56
CA PHE A 157 3.08 -20.74 -6.60
C PHE A 157 3.69 -21.81 -7.52
N LEU A 158 4.09 -21.44 -8.73
CA LEU A 158 4.70 -22.37 -9.68
C LEU A 158 6.01 -22.95 -9.16
N ASN A 159 6.81 -22.16 -8.47
CA ASN A 159 8.07 -22.60 -7.89
C ASN A 159 7.86 -23.62 -6.76
N ARG A 160 6.76 -23.51 -6.02
CA ARG A 160 6.43 -24.49 -4.97
C ARG A 160 6.03 -25.85 -5.52
N GLU A 161 5.45 -25.85 -6.70
CA GLU A 161 5.03 -27.09 -7.36
C GLU A 161 6.21 -27.86 -7.97
N LEU A 162 7.33 -27.20 -8.16
CA LEU A 162 8.54 -27.80 -8.69
C LEU A 162 9.43 -28.34 -7.57
#